data_67de3dc54bed76832ea2101855401434
#
_entry.id   67de3dc54bed76832ea2101855401434
#
_cell.length_a   1.000
_cell.length_b   1.000
_cell.length_c   1.000
_cell.angle_alpha   90.00
_cell.angle_beta   90.00
_cell.angle_gamma   90.00
#
_symmetry.space_group_name_H-M   'P 1'
#
loop_
_entity.id
_entity.type
_entity.pdbx_description
1 polymer ?
#
loop_
_entity_poly.entity_id
_entity_poly.type
_entity_poly.pdbx_seq_one_letter_code
_entity_poly.pdbx_strand_id
1 'polypeptide(L)'
;NLEGETAIVVDDMIASGTSMLEVAVDLKKRGARKVFLISTFSMFTNGLECFNKAFEEGLFEKLYSTNLTYVDKDALTKPWYEQIDCSNYASDIINTLNTSGSISELKNGKQKILTMLQKKKNGEL
;
A
#
# COMPACT_ATOMS: atom_id res chain seq x y z
N ASN A 1 -12.84 -20.17 3.67
CA ASN A 1 -11.65 -20.85 3.16
C ASN A 1 -11.00 -19.96 2.12
N LEU A 2 -9.70 -19.72 2.25
CA LEU A 2 -8.89 -18.88 1.34
C LEU A 2 -7.80 -19.70 0.66
N GLU A 3 -7.98 -21.00 0.60
CA GLU A 3 -6.97 -21.95 0.12
C GLU A 3 -6.50 -21.63 -1.30
N GLY A 4 -5.21 -21.34 -1.43
CA GLY A 4 -4.59 -20.98 -2.69
C GLY A 4 -4.79 -19.54 -3.17
N GLU A 5 -5.63 -18.75 -2.51
CA GLU A 5 -5.97 -17.39 -2.89
C GLU A 5 -4.86 -16.37 -2.53
N THR A 6 -4.89 -15.24 -3.23
CA THR A 6 -4.08 -14.07 -2.88
C THR A 6 -4.95 -13.08 -2.11
N ALA A 7 -4.53 -12.74 -0.91
CA ALA A 7 -5.20 -11.76 -0.07
C ALA A 7 -4.47 -10.39 -0.12
N ILE A 8 -5.24 -9.32 -0.08
CA ILE A 8 -4.74 -7.95 0.02
C ILE A 8 -5.38 -7.31 1.26
N VAL A 9 -4.54 -6.86 2.19
CA VAL A 9 -4.97 -6.11 3.38
C VAL A 9 -4.72 -4.64 3.10
N VAL A 10 -5.75 -3.82 3.24
CA VAL A 10 -5.67 -2.38 3.00
C VAL A 10 -6.07 -1.64 4.27
N ASP A 11 -5.23 -0.71 4.69
CA ASP A 11 -5.47 0.14 5.86
C ASP A 11 -5.08 1.58 5.54
N ASP A 12 -5.55 2.53 6.30
CA ASP A 12 -5.17 3.94 6.16
C ASP A 12 -3.82 4.21 6.81
N MET A 13 -3.51 3.58 7.93
CA MET A 13 -2.31 3.88 8.70
C MET A 13 -1.72 2.65 9.41
N ILE A 14 -0.40 2.50 9.28
CA ILE A 14 0.38 1.58 10.10
C ILE A 14 1.09 2.39 11.20
N ALA A 15 0.62 2.28 12.43
CA ALA A 15 1.35 2.81 13.60
C ALA A 15 2.45 1.84 14.03
N SER A 16 2.15 0.86 14.89
CA SER A 16 3.08 -0.21 15.29
C SER A 16 3.15 -1.38 14.33
N GLY A 17 2.08 -1.59 13.56
CA GLY A 17 1.94 -2.73 12.64
C GLY A 17 1.31 -3.98 13.25
N THR A 18 1.13 -4.03 14.56
CA THR A 18 0.63 -5.24 15.25
C THR A 18 -0.67 -5.74 14.66
N SER A 19 -1.68 -4.88 14.54
CA SER A 19 -3.01 -5.25 14.02
C SER A 19 -2.96 -5.78 12.58
N MET A 20 -2.17 -5.13 11.71
CA MET A 20 -2.02 -5.55 10.32
C MET A 20 -1.32 -6.90 10.21
N LEU A 21 -0.31 -7.16 11.03
CA LEU A 21 0.41 -8.44 11.06
C LEU A 21 -0.47 -9.56 11.66
N GLU A 22 -1.31 -9.27 12.65
CA GLU A 22 -2.29 -10.23 13.18
C GLU A 22 -3.29 -10.67 12.10
N VAL A 23 -3.77 -9.72 11.28
CA VAL A 23 -4.62 -10.03 10.13
C VAL A 23 -3.88 -10.91 9.12
N ALA A 24 -2.61 -10.62 8.82
CA ALA A 24 -1.80 -11.45 7.92
C ALA A 24 -1.65 -12.89 8.44
N VAL A 25 -1.40 -13.05 9.73
CA VAL A 25 -1.36 -14.38 10.39
C VAL A 25 -2.68 -15.12 10.23
N ASP A 26 -3.81 -14.45 10.47
CA ASP A 26 -5.13 -15.09 10.35
C ASP A 26 -5.44 -15.49 8.89
N LEU A 27 -5.09 -14.65 7.93
CA LEU A 27 -5.24 -14.97 6.50
C LEU A 27 -4.40 -16.20 6.10
N LYS A 28 -3.16 -16.29 6.57
CA LYS A 28 -2.30 -17.47 6.32
C LYS A 28 -2.88 -18.73 6.97
N LYS A 29 -3.40 -18.65 8.19
CA LYS A 29 -4.10 -19.78 8.86
C LYS A 29 -5.34 -20.24 8.09
N ARG A 30 -6.00 -19.34 7.37
CA ARG A 30 -7.17 -19.66 6.52
C ARG A 30 -6.80 -20.21 5.14
N GLY A 31 -5.49 -20.37 4.85
CA GLY A 31 -4.99 -20.97 3.62
C GLY A 31 -4.61 -19.99 2.53
N ALA A 32 -4.53 -18.68 2.81
CA ALA A 32 -4.08 -17.72 1.83
C ALA A 32 -2.65 -18.04 1.35
N ARG A 33 -2.48 -18.18 0.04
CA ARG A 33 -1.18 -18.47 -0.57
C ARG A 33 -0.25 -17.27 -0.47
N LYS A 34 -0.74 -16.08 -0.82
CA LYS A 34 -0.01 -14.82 -0.76
C LYS A 34 -0.80 -13.77 -0.01
N VAL A 35 -0.11 -12.95 0.76
CA VAL A 35 -0.69 -11.79 1.45
C VAL A 35 0.12 -10.56 1.07
N PHE A 36 -0.55 -9.53 0.59
CA PHE A 36 0.00 -8.21 0.35
C PHE A 36 -0.60 -7.21 1.33
N LEU A 37 0.23 -6.31 1.84
CA LEU A 37 -0.17 -5.26 2.77
C LEU A 37 -0.09 -3.92 2.05
N ILE A 38 -1.10 -3.06 2.23
CA ILE A 38 -1.16 -1.73 1.64
C ILE A 38 -1.60 -0.74 2.71
N SER A 39 -0.87 0.37 2.85
CA SER A 39 -1.31 1.47 3.71
C SER A 39 -1.05 2.82 3.05
N THR A 40 -1.82 3.83 3.45
CA THR A 40 -1.53 5.21 3.04
C THR A 40 -0.34 5.75 3.83
N PHE A 41 -0.31 5.55 5.14
CA PHE A 41 0.74 6.06 6.01
C PHE A 41 1.41 4.92 6.79
N SER A 42 2.74 4.80 6.68
CA SER A 42 3.50 3.83 7.47
C SER A 42 4.48 4.57 8.38
N MET A 43 4.19 4.56 9.68
CA MET A 43 5.00 5.29 10.68
C MET A 43 5.99 4.38 11.40
N PHE A 44 5.72 3.08 11.49
CA PHE A 44 6.58 2.08 12.15
C PHE A 44 7.04 2.51 13.56
N THR A 45 6.10 2.97 14.39
CA THR A 45 6.40 3.57 15.71
C THR A 45 7.16 2.66 16.66
N ASN A 46 7.08 1.35 16.48
CA ASN A 46 7.79 0.34 17.26
C ASN A 46 9.00 -0.26 16.52
N GLY A 47 9.47 0.42 15.45
CA GLY A 47 10.55 -0.08 14.61
C GLY A 47 10.10 -1.15 13.61
N LEU A 48 11.06 -1.79 12.96
CA LEU A 48 10.84 -2.69 11.82
C LEU A 48 10.94 -4.19 12.17
N GLU A 49 11.36 -4.51 13.40
CA GLU A 49 11.68 -5.89 13.79
C GLU A 49 10.50 -6.87 13.64
N CYS A 50 9.28 -6.42 14.00
CA CYS A 50 8.09 -7.27 13.85
C CYS A 50 7.78 -7.57 12.37
N PHE A 51 8.04 -6.61 11.47
CA PHE A 51 7.86 -6.81 10.03
C PHE A 51 8.95 -7.68 9.43
N ASN A 52 10.22 -7.49 9.85
CA ASN A 52 11.33 -8.34 9.42
C ASN A 52 11.02 -9.80 9.74
N LYS A 53 10.67 -10.08 10.99
CA LYS A 53 10.30 -11.42 11.44
C LYS A 53 9.10 -12.00 10.69
N ALA A 54 8.03 -11.21 10.54
CA ALA A 54 6.84 -11.65 9.83
C ALA A 54 7.11 -11.96 8.34
N PHE A 55 8.01 -11.20 7.71
CA PHE A 55 8.46 -11.46 6.34
C PHE A 55 9.29 -12.75 6.25
N GLU A 56 10.25 -12.95 7.16
CA GLU A 56 11.06 -14.18 7.24
C GLU A 56 10.19 -15.43 7.47
N GLU A 57 9.12 -15.29 8.26
CA GLU A 57 8.13 -16.35 8.48
C GLU A 57 7.17 -16.55 7.27
N GLY A 58 7.29 -15.75 6.21
CA GLY A 58 6.45 -15.84 5.02
C GLY A 58 4.98 -15.43 5.23
N LEU A 59 4.72 -14.57 6.22
CA LEU A 59 3.36 -14.13 6.54
C LEU A 59 2.81 -13.13 5.52
N PHE A 60 3.68 -12.39 4.83
CA PHE A 60 3.30 -11.52 3.73
C PHE A 60 4.43 -11.43 2.69
N GLU A 61 4.08 -11.01 1.46
CA GLU A 61 5.02 -10.90 0.33
C GLU A 61 5.63 -9.50 0.22
N LYS A 62 4.78 -8.47 0.33
CA LYS A 62 5.16 -7.06 0.22
C LYS A 62 4.21 -6.18 1.02
N LEU A 63 4.77 -5.08 1.52
CA LEU A 63 4.03 -3.95 2.06
C LEU A 63 4.25 -2.74 1.16
N TYR A 64 3.17 -2.21 0.62
CA TYR A 64 3.15 -0.98 -0.17
C TYR A 64 2.66 0.18 0.68
N SER A 65 3.38 1.30 0.66
CA SER A 65 2.94 2.50 1.36
C SER A 65 3.30 3.75 0.56
N THR A 66 2.58 4.84 0.79
CA THR A 66 2.87 6.09 0.08
C THR A 66 4.03 6.86 0.72
N ASN A 67 4.56 7.85 -0.01
CA ASN A 67 5.53 8.83 0.50
C ASN A 67 4.86 10.06 1.11
N LEU A 68 3.58 9.98 1.50
CA LEU A 68 2.84 11.10 2.11
C LEU A 68 3.15 11.32 3.59
N THR A 69 3.95 10.45 4.20
CA THR A 69 4.52 10.62 5.53
C THR A 69 6.02 10.30 5.50
N TYR A 70 6.74 10.77 6.51
CA TYR A 70 8.14 10.39 6.68
C TYR A 70 8.24 8.90 7.00
N VAL A 71 9.11 8.21 6.31
CA VAL A 71 9.50 6.83 6.55
C VAL A 71 11.01 6.78 6.74
N ASP A 72 11.47 6.04 7.75
CA ASP A 72 12.89 5.88 8.00
C ASP A 72 13.61 5.25 6.79
N LYS A 73 14.83 5.72 6.51
CA LYS A 73 15.64 5.23 5.38
C LYS A 73 15.91 3.74 5.46
N ASP A 74 15.98 3.17 6.68
CA ASP A 74 16.18 1.75 6.86
C ASP A 74 14.99 0.94 6.30
N ALA A 75 13.75 1.41 6.48
CA ALA A 75 12.58 0.77 5.89
C ALA A 75 12.63 0.73 4.35
N LEU A 76 13.16 1.80 3.72
CA LEU A 76 13.29 1.88 2.25
C LEU A 76 14.26 0.86 1.67
N THR A 77 15.14 0.28 2.49
CA THR A 77 16.10 -0.74 2.06
C THR A 77 15.58 -2.17 2.20
N LYS A 78 14.44 -2.34 2.89
CA LYS A 78 13.91 -3.68 3.18
C LYS A 78 13.30 -4.34 1.95
N PRO A 79 13.57 -5.62 1.69
CA PRO A 79 13.05 -6.34 0.52
C PRO A 79 11.53 -6.46 0.51
N TRP A 80 10.91 -6.35 1.68
CA TRP A 80 9.46 -6.45 1.85
C TRP A 80 8.72 -5.10 1.74
N TYR A 81 9.43 -3.96 1.71
CA TYR A 81 8.83 -2.62 1.66
C TYR A 81 8.93 -2.03 0.25
N GLU A 82 7.86 -1.40 -0.21
CA GLU A 82 7.81 -0.65 -1.48
C GLU A 82 7.11 0.68 -1.27
N GLN A 83 7.81 1.77 -1.55
CA GLN A 83 7.24 3.10 -1.43
C GLN A 83 6.61 3.54 -2.75
N ILE A 84 5.34 3.94 -2.69
CA ILE A 84 4.59 4.50 -3.82
C ILE A 84 4.74 6.01 -3.80
N ASP A 85 5.26 6.58 -4.88
CA ASP A 85 5.42 8.01 -5.04
C ASP A 85 4.07 8.68 -5.39
N CYS A 86 3.57 9.48 -4.47
CA CYS A 86 2.35 10.29 -4.62
C CYS A 86 2.64 11.79 -4.85
N SER A 87 3.90 12.18 -5.13
CA SER A 87 4.30 13.58 -5.29
C SER A 87 3.53 14.30 -6.39
N ASN A 88 3.32 13.65 -7.53
CA ASN A 88 2.54 14.22 -8.64
C ASN A 88 1.09 14.47 -8.21
N TYR A 89 0.47 13.53 -7.51
CA TYR A 89 -0.90 13.69 -7.02
C TYR A 89 -1.01 14.84 -6.01
N ALA A 90 -0.05 14.97 -5.10
CA ALA A 90 0.02 16.08 -4.16
C ALA A 90 0.19 17.43 -4.88
N SER A 91 1.06 17.48 -5.89
CA SER A 91 1.27 18.67 -6.73
C SER A 91 0.00 19.08 -7.47
N ASP A 92 -0.73 18.14 -8.04
CA ASP A 92 -2.01 18.39 -8.72
C ASP A 92 -3.05 18.99 -7.77
N ILE A 93 -3.12 18.48 -6.53
CA ILE A 93 -4.01 19.04 -5.49
C ILE A 93 -3.62 20.48 -5.17
N ILE A 94 -2.33 20.75 -4.92
CA ILE A 94 -1.84 22.08 -4.59
C ILE A 94 -2.12 23.07 -5.72
N ASN A 95 -1.84 22.68 -6.97
CA ASN A 95 -2.09 23.51 -8.14
C ASN A 95 -3.59 23.82 -8.30
N THR A 96 -4.45 22.80 -8.13
CA THR A 96 -5.90 22.97 -8.22
C THR A 96 -6.43 23.93 -7.16
N LEU A 97 -5.93 23.83 -5.93
CA LEU A 97 -6.29 24.78 -4.84
C LEU A 97 -5.83 26.21 -5.15
N ASN A 98 -4.60 26.37 -5.65
CA ASN A 98 -4.05 27.69 -5.99
C ASN A 98 -4.81 28.37 -7.15
N THR A 99 -5.33 27.61 -8.07
CA THR A 99 -6.07 28.12 -9.23
C THR A 99 -7.58 28.18 -9.02
N SER A 100 -8.05 27.98 -7.78
CA SER A 100 -9.48 27.92 -7.43
C SER A 100 -10.26 26.86 -8.25
N GLY A 101 -9.58 25.83 -8.70
CA GLY A 101 -10.15 24.73 -9.46
C GLY A 101 -10.93 23.73 -8.60
N SER A 102 -11.63 22.80 -9.25
CA SER A 102 -12.37 21.74 -8.57
C SER A 102 -11.50 20.52 -8.31
N ILE A 103 -11.38 20.11 -7.05
CA ILE A 103 -10.69 18.87 -6.65
C ILE A 103 -11.51 17.62 -7.05
N SER A 104 -12.79 17.77 -7.42
CA SER A 104 -13.69 16.66 -7.71
C SER A 104 -13.19 15.74 -8.83
N GLU A 105 -12.53 16.29 -9.85
CA GLU A 105 -11.95 15.52 -10.95
C GLU A 105 -10.72 14.70 -10.49
N LEU A 106 -9.90 15.24 -9.58
CA LEU A 106 -8.75 14.54 -9.02
C LEU A 106 -9.18 13.37 -8.13
N LYS A 107 -10.32 13.50 -7.43
CA LYS A 107 -10.90 12.46 -6.58
C LYS A 107 -11.53 11.31 -7.36
N ASN A 108 -11.75 11.45 -8.66
CA ASN A 108 -12.38 10.39 -9.46
C ASN A 108 -11.38 9.29 -9.85
N GLY A 109 -10.81 8.62 -8.85
CA GLY A 109 -9.90 7.50 -9.03
C GLY A 109 -10.50 6.34 -9.83
N LYS A 110 -11.83 6.14 -9.75
CA LYS A 110 -12.54 5.08 -10.49
C LYS A 110 -12.34 5.22 -12.00
N GLN A 111 -12.50 6.42 -12.54
CA GLN A 111 -12.33 6.66 -13.98
C GLN A 111 -10.88 6.42 -14.43
N LYS A 112 -9.90 6.88 -13.63
CA LYS A 112 -8.48 6.63 -13.89
C LYS A 112 -8.16 5.13 -13.90
N ILE A 113 -8.66 4.38 -12.93
CA ILE A 113 -8.48 2.92 -12.83
C ILE A 113 -9.08 2.21 -14.07
N LEU A 114 -10.31 2.56 -14.46
CA LEU A 114 -10.95 1.97 -15.63
C LEU A 114 -10.16 2.24 -16.91
N THR A 115 -9.66 3.46 -17.09
CA THR A 115 -8.80 3.83 -18.23
C THR A 115 -7.51 3.03 -18.25
N MET A 116 -6.84 2.86 -17.10
CA MET A 116 -5.62 2.07 -17.00
C MET A 116 -5.87 0.57 -17.30
N LEU A 117 -6.95 0.02 -16.78
CA LEU A 117 -7.34 -1.37 -17.07
C LEU A 117 -7.62 -1.58 -18.57
N GLN A 118 -8.23 -0.60 -19.23
CA GLN A 118 -8.50 -0.67 -20.66
C GLN A 118 -7.22 -0.60 -21.48
N LYS A 119 -6.29 0.30 -21.13
CA LYS A 119 -4.95 0.37 -21.75
C LYS A 119 -4.19 -0.94 -21.60
N LYS A 120 -4.21 -1.54 -20.40
CA LYS A 120 -3.57 -2.84 -20.17
C LYS A 120 -4.19 -3.96 -21.03
N LYS A 121 -5.51 -3.97 -21.20
CA LYS A 121 -6.17 -4.94 -22.11
C LYS A 121 -5.77 -4.76 -23.56
N ASN A 122 -5.50 -3.52 -23.97
CA ASN A 122 -5.08 -3.20 -25.33
C ASN A 122 -3.57 -3.42 -25.59
N GLY A 123 -2.80 -3.81 -24.57
CA GLY A 123 -1.36 -3.96 -24.68
C GLY A 123 -0.58 -2.64 -24.74
N GLU A 124 -1.18 -1.55 -24.27
CA GLU A 124 -0.59 -0.20 -24.26
C GLU A 124 0.13 0.14 -22.93
N LEU A 125 0.17 -0.80 -21.98
CA LEU A 125 0.81 -0.71 -20.68
C LEU A 125 1.60 -1.99 -20.40
#